data_340160effcfe3c2d7d86f22bedc12eff
#
_entry.id   340160effcfe3c2d7d86f22bedc12eff
#
_cell.length_a   1.000
_cell.length_b   1.000
_cell.length_c   1.000
_cell.angle_alpha   90.00
_cell.angle_beta   90.00
_cell.angle_gamma   90.00
#
_symmetry.space_group_name_H-M   'P 1'
#
loop_
_entity.id
_entity.type
_entity.pdbx_description
1 polymer ?
#
loop_
_entity_poly.entity_id
_entity_poly.type
_entity_poly.pdbx_seq_one_letter_code
_entity_poly.pdbx_strand_id
1 'polypeptide(L)'
;EAFLLQKFSYPGIPCAVELLESGTKSFLVMEAVNGKSIGQRMRKGERFSSREILKTGIALSGILCYLHAQNPPVFYRDLKPDNVMITERGEIYLVDFGAAGTEETGVEVRYGTRGYAAPEQYDGKCDARSDLYALGALLAAMAKHAKKRQKRGLWRVMEKCMQKKPEERYASA
;
A
#
# COMPACT_ATOMS: atom_id res chain seq x y z
N GLU A 1 4.89 -10.75 -9.92
CA GLU A 1 3.99 -9.57 -10.06
C GLU A 1 2.91 -9.83 -11.09
N ALA A 2 3.25 -10.10 -12.36
CA ALA A 2 2.29 -10.29 -13.44
C ALA A 2 1.20 -11.32 -13.14
N PHE A 3 1.58 -12.48 -12.61
CA PHE A 3 0.65 -13.55 -12.25
C PHE A 3 -0.36 -13.16 -11.17
N LEU A 4 0.04 -12.32 -10.22
CA LEU A 4 -0.86 -11.79 -9.20
C LEU A 4 -1.82 -10.77 -9.80
N LEU A 5 -1.30 -9.81 -10.56
CA LEU A 5 -2.11 -8.72 -11.15
C LEU A 5 -3.16 -9.23 -12.14
N GLN A 6 -2.87 -10.30 -12.89
CA GLN A 6 -3.86 -10.92 -13.78
C GLN A 6 -5.08 -11.51 -13.05
N LYS A 7 -4.94 -11.83 -11.76
CA LYS A 7 -6.02 -12.38 -10.93
C LYS A 7 -6.86 -11.32 -10.23
N PHE A 8 -6.34 -10.10 -10.14
CA PHE A 8 -7.00 -9.06 -9.36
C PHE A 8 -7.97 -8.24 -10.20
N SER A 9 -9.17 -8.08 -9.69
CA SER A 9 -10.19 -7.19 -10.23
C SER A 9 -10.81 -6.42 -9.07
N TYR A 10 -10.22 -5.27 -8.73
CA TYR A 10 -10.68 -4.44 -7.62
C TYR A 10 -10.43 -2.95 -7.92
N PRO A 11 -11.37 -2.05 -7.60
CA PRO A 11 -11.16 -0.61 -7.78
C PRO A 11 -9.91 -0.11 -7.06
N GLY A 12 -9.01 0.56 -7.81
CA GLY A 12 -7.74 1.05 -7.26
C GLY A 12 -6.58 0.06 -7.38
N ILE A 13 -6.76 -1.08 -8.04
CA ILE A 13 -5.67 -1.94 -8.52
C ILE A 13 -5.67 -1.84 -10.06
N PRO A 14 -4.55 -1.44 -10.71
CA PRO A 14 -4.48 -1.39 -12.17
C PRO A 14 -4.70 -2.76 -12.80
N CYS A 15 -5.52 -2.84 -13.84
CA CYS A 15 -5.73 -4.08 -14.56
C CYS A 15 -4.46 -4.48 -15.33
N ALA A 16 -4.05 -5.76 -15.21
CA ALA A 16 -3.08 -6.34 -16.13
C ALA A 16 -3.77 -6.63 -17.47
N VAL A 17 -3.22 -6.08 -18.55
CA VAL A 17 -3.76 -6.23 -19.91
C VAL A 17 -3.13 -7.43 -20.59
N GLU A 18 -1.79 -7.49 -20.58
CA GLU A 18 -1.04 -8.52 -21.32
C GLU A 18 0.33 -8.75 -20.70
N LEU A 19 0.83 -9.97 -20.81
CA LEU A 19 2.21 -10.32 -20.51
C LEU A 19 2.93 -10.65 -21.82
N LEU A 20 3.90 -9.83 -22.18
CA LEU A 20 4.71 -10.00 -23.38
C LEU A 20 6.06 -10.60 -23.01
N GLU A 21 6.52 -11.59 -23.76
CA GLU A 21 7.84 -12.19 -23.63
C GLU A 21 8.69 -11.91 -24.86
N SER A 22 9.91 -11.44 -24.66
CA SER A 22 10.88 -11.19 -25.71
C SER A 22 12.27 -11.63 -25.28
N GLY A 23 12.73 -12.74 -25.77
CA GLY A 23 13.99 -13.38 -25.38
C GLY A 23 13.97 -13.72 -23.88
N THR A 24 14.88 -13.13 -23.10
CA THR A 24 14.98 -13.35 -21.65
C THR A 24 14.20 -12.32 -20.82
N LYS A 25 13.44 -11.43 -21.47
CA LYS A 25 12.70 -10.35 -20.79
C LYS A 25 11.22 -10.58 -20.87
N SER A 26 10.53 -10.33 -19.76
CA SER A 26 9.08 -10.30 -19.68
C SER A 26 8.60 -8.86 -19.41
N PHE A 27 7.58 -8.42 -20.12
CA PHE A 27 6.99 -7.09 -20.00
C PHE A 27 5.51 -7.24 -19.61
N LEU A 28 5.14 -6.63 -18.52
CA LEU A 28 3.75 -6.56 -18.10
C LEU A 28 3.12 -5.28 -18.64
N VAL A 29 2.14 -5.43 -19.53
CA VAL A 29 1.29 -4.34 -19.99
C VAL A 29 0.12 -4.21 -19.05
N MET A 30 -0.08 -3.01 -18.52
CA MET A 30 -1.16 -2.74 -17.56
C MET A 30 -1.85 -1.41 -17.84
N GLU A 31 -3.00 -1.22 -17.21
CA GLU A 31 -3.72 0.05 -17.22
C GLU A 31 -2.81 1.20 -16.79
N ALA A 32 -2.82 2.28 -17.57
CA ALA A 32 -2.07 3.49 -17.23
C ALA A 32 -2.86 4.32 -16.23
N VAL A 33 -2.33 4.48 -15.02
CA VAL A 33 -2.91 5.35 -14.00
C VAL A 33 -2.50 6.79 -14.25
N ASN A 34 -3.44 7.60 -14.76
CA ASN A 34 -3.19 9.01 -15.01
C ASN A 34 -3.33 9.84 -13.71
N GLY A 35 -2.23 10.00 -12.99
CA GLY A 35 -2.19 10.67 -11.71
C GLY A 35 -0.78 10.97 -11.22
N LYS A 36 -0.66 11.40 -9.97
CA LYS A 36 0.61 11.63 -9.28
C LYS A 36 0.69 10.75 -8.04
N SER A 37 1.87 10.17 -7.78
CA SER A 37 2.04 9.48 -6.51
C SER A 37 2.02 10.45 -5.32
N ILE A 38 1.62 9.93 -4.15
CA ILE A 38 1.69 10.70 -2.90
C ILE A 38 3.13 11.17 -2.66
N GLY A 39 4.12 10.31 -2.95
CA GLY A 39 5.53 10.66 -2.83
C GLY A 39 5.96 11.82 -3.74
N GLN A 40 5.52 11.84 -4.99
CA GLN A 40 5.76 12.97 -5.91
C GLN A 40 5.14 14.26 -5.37
N ARG A 41 3.91 14.21 -4.85
CA ARG A 41 3.22 15.36 -4.27
C ARG A 41 3.95 15.88 -3.03
N MET A 42 4.39 14.97 -2.14
CA MET A 42 5.18 15.35 -0.95
C MET A 42 6.50 16.04 -1.33
N ARG A 43 7.25 15.48 -2.29
CA ARG A 43 8.51 16.09 -2.78
C ARG A 43 8.31 17.48 -3.39
N LYS A 44 7.15 17.74 -3.95
CA LYS A 44 6.77 19.08 -4.46
C LYS A 44 6.26 20.02 -3.36
N GLY A 45 6.25 19.60 -2.10
CA GLY A 45 5.74 20.41 -0.98
C GLY A 45 4.22 20.56 -0.97
N GLU A 46 3.48 19.75 -1.74
CA GLU A 46 2.02 19.78 -1.75
C GLU A 46 1.47 19.34 -0.39
N ARG A 47 0.38 20.02 0.03
CA ARG A 47 -0.25 19.75 1.32
C ARG A 47 -1.56 19.00 1.14
N PHE A 48 -1.82 18.05 2.00
CA PHE A 48 -3.03 17.22 1.99
C PHE A 48 -4.13 17.83 2.88
N SER A 49 -5.38 17.76 2.44
CA SER A 49 -6.55 18.03 3.28
C SER A 49 -6.86 16.79 4.14
N SER A 50 -7.56 16.98 5.27
CA SER A 50 -8.04 15.88 6.11
C SER A 50 -8.94 14.91 5.32
N ARG A 51 -9.71 15.45 4.36
CA ARG A 51 -10.58 14.65 3.49
C ARG A 51 -9.78 13.74 2.57
N GLU A 52 -8.69 14.25 1.98
CA GLU A 52 -7.80 13.43 1.14
C GLU A 52 -7.15 12.31 1.96
N ILE A 53 -6.65 12.61 3.17
CA ILE A 53 -6.04 11.61 4.04
C ILE A 53 -7.04 10.51 4.40
N LEU A 54 -8.27 10.88 4.79
CA LEU A 54 -9.33 9.92 5.11
C LEU A 54 -9.74 9.10 3.88
N LYS A 55 -9.92 9.74 2.72
CA LYS A 55 -10.26 9.04 1.47
C LYS A 55 -9.18 8.04 1.10
N THR A 56 -7.91 8.43 1.22
CA THR A 56 -6.77 7.53 0.97
C THR A 56 -6.77 6.35 1.94
N GLY A 57 -6.98 6.59 3.23
CA GLY A 57 -7.06 5.53 4.22
C GLY A 57 -8.16 4.52 3.93
N ILE A 58 -9.38 4.99 3.63
CA ILE A 58 -10.54 4.13 3.32
C ILE A 58 -10.28 3.31 2.06
N ALA A 59 -9.78 3.94 0.98
CA ALA A 59 -9.52 3.24 -0.27
C ALA A 59 -8.44 2.16 -0.10
N LEU A 60 -7.32 2.49 0.55
CA LEU A 60 -6.24 1.54 0.80
C LEU A 60 -6.66 0.41 1.74
N SER A 61 -7.44 0.70 2.79
CA SER A 61 -8.02 -0.36 3.63
C SER A 61 -8.87 -1.33 2.81
N GLY A 62 -9.70 -0.83 1.89
CA GLY A 62 -10.50 -1.69 1.01
C GLY A 62 -9.64 -2.56 0.10
N ILE A 63 -8.57 -1.99 -0.49
CA ILE A 63 -7.62 -2.74 -1.32
C ILE A 63 -6.91 -3.82 -0.48
N LEU A 64 -6.40 -3.49 0.70
CA LEU A 64 -5.73 -4.45 1.59
C LEU A 64 -6.69 -5.56 2.04
N CYS A 65 -7.94 -5.23 2.43
CA CYS A 65 -8.96 -6.23 2.72
C CYS A 65 -9.15 -7.20 1.56
N TYR A 66 -9.24 -6.69 0.33
CA TYR A 66 -9.40 -7.50 -0.86
C TYR A 66 -8.20 -8.45 -1.07
N LEU A 67 -6.97 -7.96 -0.91
CA LEU A 67 -5.75 -8.76 -1.06
C LEU A 67 -5.66 -9.83 0.04
N HIS A 68 -5.91 -9.47 1.29
CA HIS A 68 -5.86 -10.39 2.42
C HIS A 68 -6.95 -11.46 2.39
N ALA A 69 -8.07 -11.20 1.70
CA ALA A 69 -9.16 -12.15 1.49
C ALA A 69 -8.93 -13.14 0.32
N GLN A 70 -7.83 -13.02 -0.41
CA GLN A 70 -7.50 -13.98 -1.45
C GLN A 70 -7.18 -15.37 -0.86
N ASN A 71 -7.24 -16.40 -1.68
CA ASN A 71 -6.85 -17.76 -1.28
C ASN A 71 -5.76 -18.31 -2.22
N PRO A 72 -4.52 -18.42 -1.73
CA PRO A 72 -4.01 -18.01 -0.42
C PRO A 72 -3.99 -16.48 -0.23
N PRO A 73 -3.99 -15.98 1.03
CA PRO A 73 -3.92 -14.55 1.30
C PRO A 73 -2.69 -13.90 0.68
N VAL A 74 -2.86 -12.69 0.12
CA VAL A 74 -1.77 -11.93 -0.49
C VAL A 74 -1.46 -10.72 0.38
N PHE A 75 -0.20 -10.54 0.76
CA PHE A 75 0.32 -9.40 1.49
C PHE A 75 1.05 -8.47 0.53
N TYR A 76 0.80 -7.17 0.62
CA TYR A 76 1.37 -6.17 -0.29
C TYR A 76 2.84 -5.87 0.01
N ARG A 77 3.23 -5.80 1.28
CA ARG A 77 4.59 -5.75 1.84
C ARG A 77 5.39 -4.46 1.61
N ASP A 78 5.08 -3.63 0.61
CA ASP A 78 5.83 -2.39 0.31
C ASP A 78 4.92 -1.16 0.14
N LEU A 79 3.96 -0.99 1.05
CA LEU A 79 3.08 0.17 1.04
C LEU A 79 3.84 1.42 1.47
N LYS A 80 4.00 2.36 0.52
CA LYS A 80 4.72 3.62 0.69
C LYS A 80 4.13 4.72 -0.20
N PRO A 81 4.45 6.01 0.03
CA PRO A 81 3.91 7.13 -0.75
C PRO A 81 4.18 7.05 -2.25
N ASP A 82 5.28 6.44 -2.68
CA ASP A 82 5.60 6.34 -4.10
C ASP A 82 4.73 5.32 -4.83
N ASN A 83 4.20 4.32 -4.12
CA ASN A 83 3.37 3.24 -4.65
C ASN A 83 1.87 3.54 -4.58
N VAL A 84 1.47 4.72 -4.10
CA VAL A 84 0.05 5.14 -4.05
C VAL A 84 -0.16 6.34 -4.96
N MET A 85 -0.94 6.18 -6.00
CA MET A 85 -1.26 7.23 -6.97
C MET A 85 -2.64 7.82 -6.70
N ILE A 86 -2.76 9.13 -6.95
CA ILE A 86 -4.02 9.89 -6.88
C ILE A 86 -4.26 10.49 -8.24
N THR A 87 -5.38 10.15 -8.88
CA THR A 87 -5.79 10.70 -10.17
C THR A 87 -6.33 12.13 -10.00
N GLU A 88 -6.51 12.87 -11.10
CA GLU A 88 -7.13 14.19 -11.09
C GLU A 88 -8.57 14.16 -10.55
N ARG A 89 -9.28 13.04 -10.73
CA ARG A 89 -10.61 12.80 -10.17
C ARG A 89 -10.57 12.42 -8.67
N GLY A 90 -9.36 12.30 -8.11
CA GLY A 90 -9.14 11.93 -6.73
C GLY A 90 -9.38 10.44 -6.45
N GLU A 91 -9.31 9.59 -7.43
CA GLU A 91 -9.30 8.14 -7.28
C GLU A 91 -7.94 7.69 -6.76
N ILE A 92 -7.93 6.65 -5.93
CA ILE A 92 -6.72 6.12 -5.29
C ILE A 92 -6.37 4.79 -5.94
N TYR A 93 -5.15 4.68 -6.40
CA TYR A 93 -4.60 3.44 -6.96
C TYR A 93 -3.37 3.00 -6.16
N LEU A 94 -3.30 1.70 -5.88
CA LEU A 94 -2.13 1.03 -5.37
C LEU A 94 -1.41 0.40 -6.56
N VAL A 95 -0.14 0.78 -6.76
CA VAL A 95 0.67 0.35 -7.91
C VAL A 95 1.94 -0.36 -7.42
N ASP A 96 2.66 -1.05 -8.32
CA ASP A 96 3.89 -1.79 -8.00
C ASP A 96 3.70 -2.95 -7.01
N PHE A 97 3.25 -4.09 -7.55
CA PHE A 97 3.05 -5.33 -6.79
C PHE A 97 4.30 -6.23 -6.78
N GLY A 98 5.49 -5.69 -7.08
CA GLY A 98 6.73 -6.46 -7.17
C GLY A 98 7.15 -7.14 -5.86
N ALA A 99 6.74 -6.60 -4.71
CA ALA A 99 6.97 -7.19 -3.39
C ALA A 99 5.81 -8.05 -2.87
N ALA A 100 4.65 -7.98 -3.53
CA ALA A 100 3.44 -8.67 -3.08
C ALA A 100 3.59 -10.19 -3.20
N GLY A 101 3.02 -10.91 -2.24
CA GLY A 101 3.08 -12.38 -2.24
C GLY A 101 2.34 -13.02 -1.09
N THR A 102 2.31 -14.35 -1.10
CA THR A 102 1.69 -15.20 -0.07
C THR A 102 2.72 -15.66 0.96
N GLU A 103 2.27 -16.26 2.07
CA GLU A 103 3.17 -16.89 3.06
C GLU A 103 4.04 -18.00 2.45
N GLU A 104 3.50 -18.75 1.48
CA GLU A 104 4.16 -19.90 0.86
C GLU A 104 5.34 -19.53 -0.04
N THR A 105 5.55 -18.25 -0.33
CA THR A 105 6.65 -17.83 -1.19
C THR A 105 8.04 -18.05 -0.59
N GLY A 106 8.15 -18.64 0.60
CA GLY A 106 9.34 -19.30 1.20
C GLY A 106 10.67 -18.51 1.16
N VAL A 107 10.65 -17.37 0.56
CA VAL A 107 11.80 -16.50 0.43
C VAL A 107 11.85 -15.68 1.72
N GLU A 108 12.90 -15.87 2.51
CA GLU A 108 13.30 -14.91 3.57
C GLU A 108 13.61 -13.55 2.94
N VAL A 109 12.62 -12.93 2.35
CA VAL A 109 12.83 -11.66 1.68
C VAL A 109 12.48 -10.57 2.66
N ARG A 110 13.49 -9.90 3.12
CA ARG A 110 13.39 -8.66 3.89
C ARG A 110 12.87 -7.56 2.96
N TYR A 111 11.57 -7.60 2.69
CA TYR A 111 10.91 -6.54 1.93
C TYR A 111 10.51 -5.40 2.85
N GLY A 112 10.48 -4.23 2.29
CA GLY A 112 9.88 -3.05 2.87
C GLY A 112 10.80 -1.83 2.83
N THR A 113 10.18 -0.70 2.67
CA THR A 113 10.88 0.60 2.60
C THR A 113 11.07 1.16 4.00
N ARG A 114 12.32 1.51 4.35
CA ARG A 114 12.65 2.11 5.66
C ARG A 114 11.71 3.27 6.00
N GLY A 115 11.12 3.23 7.20
CA GLY A 115 10.17 4.23 7.69
C GLY A 115 8.70 3.89 7.41
N TYR A 116 8.43 2.87 6.58
CA TYR A 116 7.09 2.35 6.30
C TYR A 116 6.97 0.86 6.64
N ALA A 117 8.03 0.08 6.47
CA ALA A 117 8.05 -1.34 6.80
C ALA A 117 7.81 -1.57 8.29
N ALA A 118 7.00 -2.57 8.60
CA ALA A 118 6.75 -3.02 9.97
C ALA A 118 8.01 -3.65 10.59
N PRO A 119 8.20 -3.55 11.92
CA PRO A 119 9.40 -4.09 12.57
C PRO A 119 9.66 -5.56 12.25
N GLU A 120 8.63 -6.40 12.25
CA GLU A 120 8.72 -7.84 11.97
C GLU A 120 9.17 -8.17 10.54
N GLN A 121 8.99 -7.25 9.58
CA GLN A 121 9.46 -7.46 8.21
C GLN A 121 11.00 -7.52 8.13
N TYR A 122 11.70 -6.82 9.04
CA TYR A 122 13.16 -6.90 9.12
C TYR A 122 13.67 -8.25 9.61
N ASP A 123 12.79 -9.01 10.29
CA ASP A 123 13.04 -10.40 10.74
C ASP A 123 12.52 -11.43 9.73
N GLY A 124 12.12 -11.01 8.53
CA GLY A 124 11.60 -11.88 7.47
C GLY A 124 10.17 -12.37 7.71
N LYS A 125 9.46 -11.81 8.70
CA LYS A 125 8.06 -12.14 9.01
C LYS A 125 7.13 -11.10 8.42
N CYS A 126 6.03 -11.56 7.82
CA CYS A 126 5.04 -10.65 7.25
C CYS A 126 3.67 -11.31 7.26
N ASP A 127 2.69 -10.59 7.77
CA ASP A 127 1.27 -10.95 7.68
C ASP A 127 0.42 -9.72 7.32
N ALA A 128 -0.91 -9.88 7.30
CA ALA A 128 -1.85 -8.78 7.03
C ALA A 128 -1.61 -7.55 7.92
N ARG A 129 -1.15 -7.74 9.14
CA ARG A 129 -0.92 -6.66 10.11
C ARG A 129 0.36 -5.86 9.81
N SER A 130 1.27 -6.41 9.01
CA SER A 130 2.43 -5.67 8.48
C SER A 130 2.00 -4.61 7.48
N ASP A 131 1.03 -4.92 6.60
CA ASP A 131 0.44 -3.94 5.68
C ASP A 131 -0.33 -2.85 6.44
N LEU A 132 -0.98 -3.20 7.55
CA LEU A 132 -1.65 -2.21 8.40
C LEU A 132 -0.67 -1.23 9.06
N TYR A 133 0.50 -1.72 9.48
CA TYR A 133 1.56 -0.84 9.99
C TYR A 133 1.98 0.16 8.90
N ALA A 134 2.25 -0.33 7.70
CA ALA A 134 2.65 0.50 6.57
C ALA A 134 1.56 1.52 6.18
N LEU A 135 0.28 1.14 6.23
CA LEU A 135 -0.86 2.05 6.05
C LEU A 135 -0.85 3.17 7.11
N GLY A 136 -0.69 2.81 8.38
CA GLY A 136 -0.57 3.79 9.46
C GLY A 136 0.58 4.78 9.24
N ALA A 137 1.76 4.27 8.86
CA ALA A 137 2.95 5.07 8.60
C ALA A 137 2.75 6.03 7.40
N LEU A 138 2.13 5.55 6.32
CA LEU A 138 1.79 6.37 5.15
C LEU A 138 0.82 7.50 5.51
N LEU A 139 -0.26 7.19 6.21
CA LEU A 139 -1.24 8.20 6.63
C LEU A 139 -0.63 9.22 7.61
N ALA A 140 0.27 8.78 8.51
CA ALA A 140 1.01 9.66 9.40
C ALA A 140 1.96 10.58 8.62
N ALA A 141 2.63 10.07 7.58
CA ALA A 141 3.45 10.90 6.70
C ALA A 141 2.62 11.95 5.96
N MET A 142 1.45 11.57 5.41
CA MET A 142 0.52 12.54 4.80
C MET A 142 0.03 13.58 5.81
N ALA A 143 -0.22 13.18 7.07
CA ALA A 143 -0.68 14.07 8.13
C ALA A 143 0.37 15.11 8.53
N LYS A 144 1.67 14.79 8.46
CA LYS A 144 2.78 15.75 8.63
C LYS A 144 2.79 16.82 7.54
N HIS A 145 2.36 16.47 6.32
CA HIS A 145 2.17 17.39 5.18
C HIS A 145 0.74 17.95 5.09
N ALA A 146 -0.02 17.96 6.17
CA ALA A 146 -1.40 18.41 6.13
C ALA A 146 -1.54 19.92 6.13
N LYS A 147 -2.62 20.43 5.48
CA LYS A 147 -3.01 21.84 5.50
C LYS A 147 -3.40 22.34 6.89
N LYS A 148 -3.99 21.46 7.71
CA LYS A 148 -4.45 21.73 9.07
C LYS A 148 -4.12 20.53 9.96
N ARG A 149 -3.99 20.78 11.28
CA ARG A 149 -3.80 19.72 12.28
C ARG A 149 -4.95 18.71 12.18
N GLN A 150 -4.60 17.44 12.14
CA GLN A 150 -5.57 16.35 12.05
C GLN A 150 -6.35 16.17 13.36
N LYS A 151 -7.58 15.66 13.25
CA LYS A 151 -8.41 15.34 14.42
C LYS A 151 -7.75 14.24 15.24
N ARG A 152 -7.90 14.31 16.58
CA ARG A 152 -7.33 13.34 17.53
C ARG A 152 -7.71 11.89 17.22
N GLY A 153 -8.94 11.66 16.70
CA GLY A 153 -9.40 10.32 16.32
C GLY A 153 -8.57 9.69 15.21
N LEU A 154 -8.21 10.45 14.17
CA LEU A 154 -7.38 9.97 13.09
C LEU A 154 -5.96 9.61 13.57
N TRP A 155 -5.38 10.40 14.46
CA TRP A 155 -4.09 10.08 15.08
C TRP A 155 -4.12 8.77 15.86
N ARG A 156 -5.18 8.52 16.64
CA ARG A 156 -5.35 7.25 17.38
C ARG A 156 -5.38 6.03 16.44
N VAL A 157 -6.05 6.15 15.29
CA VAL A 157 -6.07 5.07 14.29
C VAL A 157 -4.65 4.80 13.77
N MET A 158 -3.93 5.85 13.36
CA MET A 158 -2.56 5.72 12.87
C MET A 158 -1.63 5.11 13.92
N GLU A 159 -1.69 5.62 15.18
CA GLU A 159 -0.88 5.12 16.30
C GLU A 159 -1.17 3.64 16.59
N LYS A 160 -2.45 3.23 16.53
CA LYS A 160 -2.81 1.82 16.73
C LYS A 160 -2.29 0.94 15.58
N CYS A 161 -2.38 1.38 14.33
CA CYS A 161 -1.78 0.66 13.21
C CYS A 161 -0.26 0.48 13.40
N MET A 162 0.43 1.50 13.91
CA MET A 162 1.89 1.52 14.04
C MET A 162 2.41 0.95 15.38
N GLN A 163 1.63 0.18 16.12
CA GLN A 163 2.13 -0.51 17.32
C GLN A 163 3.27 -1.46 16.92
N LYS A 164 4.27 -1.57 17.77
CA LYS A 164 5.45 -2.39 17.51
C LYS A 164 5.08 -3.86 17.34
N LYS A 165 4.24 -4.36 18.23
CA LYS A 165 3.79 -5.74 18.21
C LYS A 165 2.55 -5.90 17.31
N PRO A 166 2.54 -6.84 16.38
CA PRO A 166 1.40 -7.06 15.49
C PRO A 166 0.08 -7.30 16.21
N GLU A 167 0.10 -8.00 17.37
CA GLU A 167 -1.08 -8.29 18.19
C GLU A 167 -1.72 -7.07 18.84
N GLU A 168 -1.01 -5.95 18.95
CA GLU A 168 -1.49 -4.68 19.49
C GLU A 168 -2.16 -3.81 18.42
N ARG A 169 -2.05 -4.18 17.14
CA ARG A 169 -2.65 -3.49 16.00
C ARG A 169 -4.12 -3.89 15.81
N TYR A 170 -4.75 -3.39 14.76
CA TYR A 170 -6.02 -3.96 14.28
C TYR A 170 -5.78 -5.36 13.71
N ALA A 171 -6.78 -6.23 13.83
CA ALA A 171 -6.69 -7.60 13.32
C ALA A 171 -6.81 -7.67 11.79
N SER A 172 -7.54 -6.72 11.19
CA SER A 172 -7.75 -6.60 9.74
C SER A 172 -7.86 -5.13 9.33
N ALA A 173 -7.74 -4.87 8.02
CA ALA A 173 -7.90 -3.54 7.42
C ALA A 173 -9.35 -3.06 7.39
#